data_feaac0b876d197d19dd7475fc64e4397
#
_entry.id   feaac0b876d197d19dd7475fc64e4397
#
_cell.length_a   1.000
_cell.length_b   1.000
_cell.length_c   1.000
_cell.angle_alpha   90.00
_cell.angle_beta   90.00
_cell.angle_gamma   90.00
#
_symmetry.space_group_name_H-M   'P 1'
#
loop_
_entity.id
_entity.type
_entity.pdbx_description
1 polymer ?
#
loop_
_entity_poly.entity_id
_entity_poly.type
_entity_poly.pdbx_seq_one_letter_code
_entity_poly.pdbx_strand_id
1 'polypeptide(L)'
;QQADHEPDGDDAKVPVDLGRLRRELDPRAEWRQMFEESARLMRDHFWREDFDGTDWAAAVARYRPLLDRITTHDELVDVLWETVGELNTSHAYVDGPTHHHDGGHVAFLGAEYSRNAKGEVVIARILPGETSDPSARSPLRAAGVAAQPGDVIAAVDGRSTADVPNIGALLQGAADKVVELTLVQGRQRRRVAVVPTTSEAPMRYHEWVAGRVAHTRDRSGGRVGYVHVPDMVARGWAEFHRLIDAA
;
A
#
# COMPACT_ATOMS: atom_id res chain seq x y z
N GLN A 1 37.82 17.79 13.77
CA GLN A 1 36.77 18.57 13.11
C GLN A 1 35.58 18.60 14.04
N GLN A 2 35.19 19.83 14.48
CA GLN A 2 34.08 20.02 15.39
C GLN A 2 32.77 19.67 14.69
N ALA A 3 32.02 18.76 15.31
CA ALA A 3 30.71 18.29 14.83
C ALA A 3 29.56 19.30 15.05
N ASP A 4 29.85 20.48 15.62
CA ASP A 4 28.84 21.42 16.11
C ASP A 4 28.74 22.71 15.27
N HIS A 5 29.20 22.70 14.03
CA HIS A 5 29.02 23.84 13.15
C HIS A 5 27.69 23.65 12.38
N GLU A 6 26.65 24.36 12.81
CA GLU A 6 25.47 24.55 11.95
C GLU A 6 25.92 25.32 10.72
N PRO A 7 25.73 24.80 9.50
CA PRO A 7 26.12 25.52 8.30
C PRO A 7 25.28 26.81 8.19
N ASP A 8 25.95 27.95 8.06
CA ASP A 8 25.29 29.21 7.69
C ASP A 8 24.50 29.01 6.39
N GLY A 9 23.33 29.60 6.30
CA GLY A 9 22.22 29.29 5.40
C GLY A 9 22.47 29.24 3.89
N ASP A 10 23.72 29.31 3.42
CA ASP A 10 24.11 29.20 2.00
C ASP A 10 25.09 28.04 1.72
N ASP A 11 25.50 27.30 2.74
CA ASP A 11 26.31 26.10 2.53
C ASP A 11 25.46 24.98 1.95
N ALA A 12 25.69 24.63 0.71
CA ALA A 12 25.06 23.52 0.03
C ALA A 12 25.21 22.24 0.89
N LYS A 13 24.10 21.70 1.38
CA LYS A 13 24.09 20.40 2.07
C LYS A 13 24.67 19.36 1.12
N VAL A 14 25.85 18.85 1.43
CA VAL A 14 26.47 17.77 0.68
C VAL A 14 26.03 16.46 1.29
N PRO A 15 25.12 15.70 0.65
CA PRO A 15 24.72 14.40 1.17
C PRO A 15 25.90 13.43 1.11
N VAL A 16 26.13 12.71 2.20
CA VAL A 16 27.11 11.63 2.21
C VAL A 16 26.53 10.46 1.40
N ASP A 17 27.23 10.07 0.34
CA ASP A 17 26.85 8.88 -0.45
C ASP A 17 27.16 7.60 0.33
N LEU A 18 26.16 7.07 1.00
CA LEU A 18 26.22 5.79 1.70
C LEU A 18 26.08 4.58 0.76
N GLY A 19 25.66 4.78 -0.50
CA GLY A 19 25.50 3.72 -1.48
C GLY A 19 26.80 3.02 -1.89
N ARG A 20 27.96 3.61 -1.56
CA ARG A 20 29.28 3.02 -1.76
C ARG A 20 29.72 2.05 -0.67
N LEU A 21 29.06 2.09 0.49
CA LEU A 21 29.37 1.19 1.57
C LEU A 21 29.01 -0.24 1.17
N ARG A 22 29.95 -1.14 1.38
CA ARG A 22 29.75 -2.57 1.17
C ARG A 22 30.12 -3.29 2.46
N ARG A 23 29.29 -4.25 2.83
CA ARG A 23 29.51 -5.13 3.97
C ARG A 23 29.23 -6.54 3.51
N GLU A 24 30.08 -7.46 3.90
CA GLU A 24 29.80 -8.89 3.77
C GLU A 24 28.88 -9.31 4.89
N LEU A 25 27.79 -9.99 4.56
CA LEU A 25 26.78 -10.44 5.50
C LEU A 25 26.71 -11.97 5.48
N ASP A 26 26.65 -12.59 6.65
CA ASP A 26 26.15 -13.95 6.85
C ASP A 26 24.68 -13.85 7.29
N PRO A 27 23.70 -14.07 6.42
CA PRO A 27 22.28 -13.91 6.75
C PRO A 27 21.87 -14.79 7.94
N ARG A 28 22.38 -16.01 8.04
CA ARG A 28 22.02 -16.94 9.11
C ARG A 28 22.54 -16.49 10.48
N ALA A 29 23.78 -15.97 10.53
CA ALA A 29 24.32 -15.39 11.74
C ALA A 29 23.57 -14.13 12.15
N GLU A 30 23.18 -13.30 11.18
CA GLU A 30 22.41 -12.08 11.40
C GLU A 30 20.99 -12.40 11.91
N TRP A 31 20.28 -13.36 11.32
CA TRP A 31 18.95 -13.79 11.78
C TRP A 31 18.96 -14.33 13.20
N ARG A 32 20.00 -15.09 13.57
CA ARG A 32 20.19 -15.49 14.98
C ARG A 32 20.37 -14.30 15.90
N GLN A 33 21.23 -13.36 15.51
CA GLN A 33 21.43 -12.14 16.26
C GLN A 33 20.11 -11.36 16.45
N MET A 34 19.33 -11.21 15.38
CA MET A 34 18.05 -10.50 15.41
C MET A 34 17.05 -11.18 16.35
N PHE A 35 16.96 -12.50 16.32
CA PHE A 35 16.11 -13.28 17.21
C PHE A 35 16.51 -13.13 18.69
N GLU A 36 17.79 -13.33 19.02
CA GLU A 36 18.29 -13.20 20.38
C GLU A 36 18.14 -11.77 20.90
N GLU A 37 18.35 -10.78 20.06
CA GLU A 37 18.18 -9.38 20.41
C GLU A 37 16.71 -9.02 20.65
N SER A 38 15.79 -9.53 19.81
CA SER A 38 14.35 -9.39 20.02
C SER A 38 13.92 -10.00 21.35
N ALA A 39 14.40 -11.22 21.65
CA ALA A 39 14.12 -11.90 22.91
C ALA A 39 14.64 -11.12 24.12
N ARG A 40 15.84 -10.53 24.00
CA ARG A 40 16.45 -9.68 25.03
C ARG A 40 15.65 -8.38 25.23
N LEU A 41 15.28 -7.70 24.14
CA LEU A 41 14.50 -6.46 24.21
C LEU A 41 13.14 -6.68 24.87
N MET A 42 12.46 -7.77 24.55
CA MET A 42 11.22 -8.14 25.23
C MET A 42 11.45 -8.38 26.72
N ARG A 43 12.48 -9.13 27.09
CA ARG A 43 12.81 -9.37 28.49
C ARG A 43 13.08 -8.08 29.28
N ASP A 44 13.82 -7.14 28.66
CA ASP A 44 14.29 -5.93 29.34
C ASP A 44 13.24 -4.80 29.36
N HIS A 45 12.25 -4.82 28.48
CA HIS A 45 11.29 -3.72 28.27
C HIS A 45 9.82 -4.12 28.34
N PHE A 46 9.51 -5.41 28.58
CA PHE A 46 8.11 -5.78 28.74
C PHE A 46 7.50 -5.03 29.93
N TRP A 47 6.25 -4.64 29.83
CA TRP A 47 5.58 -3.79 30.82
C TRP A 47 5.41 -4.43 32.21
N ARG A 48 5.58 -5.75 32.32
CA ARG A 48 5.55 -6.53 33.57
C ARG A 48 6.78 -7.45 33.68
N GLU A 49 7.43 -7.44 34.82
CA GLU A 49 8.60 -8.27 35.07
C GLU A 49 8.29 -9.77 35.06
N ASP A 50 7.08 -10.17 35.49
CA ASP A 50 6.62 -11.56 35.55
C ASP A 50 6.00 -12.07 34.23
N PHE A 51 6.01 -11.29 33.16
CA PHE A 51 5.42 -11.61 31.85
C PHE A 51 3.97 -12.10 31.94
N ASP A 52 3.21 -11.65 32.95
CA ASP A 52 1.85 -12.10 33.25
C ASP A 52 1.74 -13.64 33.42
N GLY A 53 2.80 -14.25 34.03
CA GLY A 53 2.91 -15.68 34.27
C GLY A 53 3.45 -16.50 33.09
N THR A 54 3.82 -15.87 31.97
CA THR A 54 4.45 -16.56 30.83
C THR A 54 5.92 -16.85 31.10
N ASP A 55 6.35 -18.10 30.97
CA ASP A 55 7.77 -18.46 30.99
C ASP A 55 8.41 -18.04 29.66
N TRP A 56 8.88 -16.78 29.62
CA TRP A 56 9.49 -16.19 28.43
C TRP A 56 10.74 -16.95 27.98
N ALA A 57 11.55 -17.45 28.93
CA ALA A 57 12.76 -18.21 28.60
C ALA A 57 12.41 -19.53 27.89
N ALA A 58 11.37 -20.24 28.38
CA ALA A 58 10.88 -21.46 27.75
C ALA A 58 10.27 -21.19 26.39
N ALA A 59 9.53 -20.08 26.22
CA ALA A 59 8.98 -19.65 24.93
C ALA A 59 10.11 -19.43 23.91
N VAL A 60 11.11 -18.61 24.23
CA VAL A 60 12.28 -18.36 23.38
C VAL A 60 13.01 -19.67 23.03
N ALA A 61 13.23 -20.54 24.02
CA ALA A 61 13.91 -21.83 23.82
C ALA A 61 13.15 -22.75 22.85
N ARG A 62 11.81 -22.67 22.80
CA ARG A 62 10.95 -23.46 21.90
C ARG A 62 11.18 -23.09 20.44
N TYR A 63 11.25 -21.79 20.12
CA TYR A 63 11.34 -21.29 18.75
C TYR A 63 12.78 -21.20 18.22
N ARG A 64 13.77 -21.06 19.06
CA ARG A 64 15.20 -20.95 18.68
C ARG A 64 15.68 -22.03 17.68
N PRO A 65 15.32 -23.32 17.80
CA PRO A 65 15.75 -24.33 16.84
C PRO A 65 15.21 -24.12 15.40
N LEU A 66 14.15 -23.33 15.23
CA LEU A 66 13.60 -23.03 13.91
C LEU A 66 14.55 -22.17 13.08
N LEU A 67 15.42 -21.39 13.72
CA LEU A 67 16.41 -20.54 13.04
C LEU A 67 17.39 -21.33 12.16
N ASP A 68 17.59 -22.62 12.45
CA ASP A 68 18.43 -23.48 11.62
C ASP A 68 17.73 -23.94 10.32
N ARG A 69 16.42 -23.76 10.25
CA ARG A 69 15.56 -24.23 9.17
C ARG A 69 15.10 -23.12 8.23
N ILE A 70 15.08 -21.87 8.70
CA ILE A 70 14.67 -20.73 7.87
C ILE A 70 15.69 -20.44 6.77
N THR A 71 15.20 -19.94 5.66
CA THR A 71 15.96 -19.66 4.45
C THR A 71 15.77 -18.23 3.93
N THR A 72 14.77 -17.53 4.45
CA THR A 72 14.43 -16.15 4.07
C THR A 72 14.26 -15.27 5.30
N HIS A 73 14.33 -13.95 5.11
CA HIS A 73 14.06 -12.98 6.16
C HIS A 73 12.58 -13.00 6.58
N ASP A 74 11.66 -13.26 5.65
CA ASP A 74 10.23 -13.33 5.94
C ASP A 74 9.91 -14.49 6.90
N GLU A 75 10.57 -15.63 6.72
CA GLU A 75 10.46 -16.76 7.66
C GLU A 75 11.02 -16.42 9.05
N LEU A 76 12.03 -15.53 9.15
CA LEU A 76 12.45 -15.01 10.44
C LEU A 76 11.34 -14.16 11.09
N VAL A 77 10.70 -13.31 10.31
CA VAL A 77 9.57 -12.49 10.79
C VAL A 77 8.44 -13.37 11.31
N ASP A 78 8.11 -14.46 10.61
CA ASP A 78 7.12 -15.44 11.07
C ASP A 78 7.52 -16.08 12.41
N VAL A 79 8.79 -16.51 12.55
CA VAL A 79 9.29 -17.08 13.82
C VAL A 79 9.25 -16.06 14.95
N LEU A 80 9.57 -14.81 14.67
CA LEU A 80 9.47 -13.72 15.65
C LEU A 80 8.02 -13.46 16.06
N TRP A 81 7.07 -13.46 15.10
CA TRP A 81 5.64 -13.34 15.38
C TRP A 81 5.14 -14.43 16.32
N GLU A 82 5.46 -15.68 16.01
CA GLU A 82 5.07 -16.83 16.83
C GLU A 82 5.65 -16.72 18.24
N THR A 83 6.94 -16.32 18.35
CA THR A 83 7.59 -16.14 19.64
C THR A 83 6.93 -15.04 20.48
N VAL A 84 6.66 -13.88 19.87
CA VAL A 84 6.01 -12.75 20.54
C VAL A 84 4.54 -13.07 20.88
N GLY A 85 3.88 -13.89 20.07
CA GLY A 85 2.52 -14.37 20.32
C GLY A 85 2.36 -15.12 21.65
N GLU A 86 3.42 -15.77 22.16
CA GLU A 86 3.40 -16.47 23.46
C GLU A 86 3.19 -15.50 24.66
N LEU A 87 3.43 -14.19 24.47
CA LEU A 87 3.19 -13.19 25.49
C LEU A 87 1.70 -12.96 25.78
N ASN A 88 0.82 -13.46 24.91
CA ASN A 88 -0.64 -13.36 25.06
C ASN A 88 -1.10 -11.92 25.40
N THR A 89 -0.46 -10.93 24.82
CA THR A 89 -0.75 -9.51 25.01
C THR A 89 -1.13 -8.84 23.68
N SER A 90 -2.03 -7.86 23.74
CA SER A 90 -2.36 -7.04 22.57
C SER A 90 -1.27 -5.98 22.32
N HIS A 91 -1.22 -5.46 21.10
CA HIS A 91 -0.27 -4.43 20.68
C HIS A 91 1.22 -4.83 20.72
N ALA A 92 1.50 -6.13 20.63
CA ALA A 92 2.82 -6.64 20.34
C ALA A 92 2.90 -7.00 18.86
N TYR A 93 3.79 -6.36 18.12
CA TYR A 93 3.90 -6.48 16.66
C TYR A 93 5.34 -6.79 16.27
N VAL A 94 5.48 -7.48 15.15
CA VAL A 94 6.77 -7.68 14.47
C VAL A 94 6.61 -7.19 13.05
N ASP A 95 7.25 -6.08 12.72
CA ASP A 95 7.24 -5.55 11.36
C ASP A 95 8.49 -6.03 10.62
N GLY A 96 8.27 -6.63 9.47
CA GLY A 96 9.36 -6.96 8.54
C GLY A 96 9.86 -5.72 7.81
N PRO A 97 11.05 -5.79 7.19
CA PRO A 97 11.54 -4.70 6.36
C PRO A 97 10.55 -4.46 5.21
N THR A 98 10.25 -3.21 4.96
CA THR A 98 9.54 -2.84 3.73
C THR A 98 10.43 -3.15 2.54
N HIS A 99 10.05 -4.15 1.76
CA HIS A 99 10.73 -4.44 0.51
C HIS A 99 10.49 -3.28 -0.47
N HIS A 100 11.42 -2.35 -0.53
CA HIS A 100 11.47 -1.38 -1.61
C HIS A 100 11.94 -2.14 -2.85
N HIS A 101 11.00 -2.54 -3.70
CA HIS A 101 11.36 -3.03 -5.02
C HIS A 101 11.94 -1.85 -5.82
N ASP A 102 13.21 -1.96 -6.22
CA ASP A 102 13.91 -0.95 -7.03
C ASP A 102 13.20 -0.63 -8.36
N GLY A 103 12.23 -1.46 -8.75
CA GLY A 103 11.39 -1.28 -9.93
C GLY A 103 10.23 -0.30 -9.78
N GLY A 104 10.05 0.30 -8.59
CA GLY A 104 8.91 1.15 -8.29
C GLY A 104 7.59 0.37 -8.15
N HIS A 105 6.58 1.01 -7.53
CA HIS A 105 5.25 0.44 -7.43
C HIS A 105 4.48 0.64 -8.74
N VAL A 106 3.58 -0.30 -9.05
CA VAL A 106 2.62 -0.13 -10.14
C VAL A 106 1.66 1.00 -9.78
N ALA A 107 1.47 1.92 -10.72
CA ALA A 107 0.50 3.00 -10.57
C ALA A 107 -0.84 2.63 -11.19
N PHE A 108 -1.89 3.34 -10.80
CA PHE A 108 -3.26 3.03 -11.13
C PHE A 108 -3.97 4.23 -11.78
N LEU A 109 -4.93 3.93 -12.65
CA LEU A 109 -5.74 4.95 -13.33
C LEU A 109 -7.19 5.02 -12.78
N GLY A 110 -7.52 4.21 -11.79
CA GLY A 110 -8.85 4.19 -11.18
C GLY A 110 -9.92 3.61 -12.09
N ALA A 111 -9.64 2.45 -12.73
CA ALA A 111 -10.56 1.82 -13.67
C ALA A 111 -10.40 0.29 -13.67
N GLU A 112 -11.42 -0.38 -14.20
CA GLU A 112 -11.39 -1.78 -14.58
C GLU A 112 -11.21 -1.91 -16.09
N TYR A 113 -10.53 -2.96 -16.50
CA TYR A 113 -10.13 -3.13 -17.90
C TYR A 113 -10.57 -4.47 -18.46
N SER A 114 -10.79 -4.49 -19.75
CA SER A 114 -10.91 -5.69 -20.58
C SER A 114 -9.94 -5.59 -21.77
N ARG A 115 -9.93 -6.58 -22.64
CA ARG A 115 -9.16 -6.54 -23.89
C ARG A 115 -10.06 -6.72 -25.08
N ASN A 116 -9.77 -5.99 -26.17
CA ASN A 116 -10.43 -6.19 -27.45
C ASN A 116 -9.74 -7.30 -28.29
N ALA A 117 -10.28 -7.59 -29.44
CA ALA A 117 -9.76 -8.61 -30.35
C ALA A 117 -8.32 -8.33 -30.87
N LYS A 118 -7.85 -7.08 -30.76
CA LYS A 118 -6.47 -6.67 -31.10
C LYS A 118 -5.52 -6.76 -29.91
N GLY A 119 -6.00 -7.20 -28.75
CA GLY A 119 -5.21 -7.24 -27.52
C GLY A 119 -5.05 -5.88 -26.83
N GLU A 120 -5.64 -4.80 -27.33
CA GLU A 120 -5.57 -3.47 -26.72
C GLU A 120 -6.43 -3.41 -25.45
N VAL A 121 -6.03 -2.60 -24.49
CA VAL A 121 -6.74 -2.40 -23.23
C VAL A 121 -7.97 -1.52 -23.45
N VAL A 122 -9.14 -1.99 -23.04
CA VAL A 122 -10.41 -1.26 -23.07
C VAL A 122 -10.82 -0.89 -21.65
N ILE A 123 -11.22 0.34 -21.43
CA ILE A 123 -11.81 0.79 -20.17
C ILE A 123 -13.20 0.13 -20.04
N ALA A 124 -13.30 -0.89 -19.19
CA ALA A 124 -14.58 -1.54 -18.91
C ALA A 124 -15.44 -0.67 -18.00
N ARG A 125 -14.82 -0.06 -16.99
CA ARG A 125 -15.49 0.80 -16.02
C ARG A 125 -14.49 1.78 -15.40
N ILE A 126 -14.89 3.00 -15.14
CA ILE A 126 -14.12 3.99 -14.36
C ILE A 126 -14.71 3.99 -12.95
N LEU A 127 -13.85 3.85 -11.94
CA LEU A 127 -14.27 3.86 -10.55
C LEU A 127 -14.96 5.19 -10.21
N PRO A 128 -16.07 5.18 -9.47
CA PRO A 128 -16.88 6.37 -9.26
C PRO A 128 -16.14 7.45 -8.47
N GLY A 129 -15.30 7.03 -7.52
CA GLY A 129 -14.56 7.92 -6.64
C GLY A 129 -15.47 8.65 -5.63
N GLU A 130 -14.85 9.47 -4.80
CA GLU A 130 -15.51 10.35 -3.83
C GLU A 130 -15.02 11.77 -4.02
N THR A 131 -15.96 12.73 -4.17
CA THR A 131 -15.60 14.11 -4.51
C THR A 131 -14.98 14.88 -3.34
N SER A 132 -15.32 14.51 -2.12
CA SER A 132 -14.79 15.12 -0.89
C SER A 132 -13.40 14.62 -0.51
N ASP A 133 -12.99 13.45 -1.04
CA ASP A 133 -11.68 12.85 -0.80
C ASP A 133 -10.81 12.93 -2.07
N PRO A 134 -9.78 13.80 -2.11
CA PRO A 134 -8.88 13.87 -3.27
C PRO A 134 -8.17 12.56 -3.59
N SER A 135 -7.88 11.71 -2.59
CA SER A 135 -7.22 10.41 -2.78
C SER A 135 -8.14 9.36 -3.41
N ALA A 136 -9.45 9.59 -3.36
CA ALA A 136 -10.47 8.71 -3.91
C ALA A 136 -11.01 9.19 -5.28
N ARG A 137 -10.20 9.89 -6.05
CA ARG A 137 -10.55 10.37 -7.40
C ARG A 137 -9.82 9.58 -8.47
N SER A 138 -10.59 9.03 -9.43
CA SER A 138 -9.96 8.37 -10.56
C SER A 138 -9.21 9.39 -11.45
N PRO A 139 -7.91 9.13 -11.76
CA PRO A 139 -7.15 9.93 -12.73
C PRO A 139 -7.84 10.10 -14.08
N LEU A 140 -8.62 9.11 -14.52
CA LEU A 140 -9.40 9.17 -15.77
C LEU A 140 -10.58 10.14 -15.71
N ARG A 141 -10.97 10.60 -14.53
CA ARG A 141 -12.00 11.64 -14.33
C ARG A 141 -11.42 13.04 -14.18
N ALA A 142 -10.11 13.19 -14.28
CA ALA A 142 -9.47 14.50 -14.21
C ALA A 142 -9.93 15.41 -15.36
N ALA A 143 -9.91 16.72 -15.10
CA ALA A 143 -10.30 17.72 -16.10
C ALA A 143 -9.44 17.56 -17.37
N GLY A 144 -10.08 17.62 -18.53
CA GLY A 144 -9.42 17.47 -19.84
C GLY A 144 -9.17 16.03 -20.29
N VAL A 145 -9.31 15.01 -19.43
CA VAL A 145 -9.13 13.61 -19.81
C VAL A 145 -10.35 13.07 -20.54
N ALA A 146 -11.55 13.32 -20.02
CA ALA A 146 -12.83 12.92 -20.61
C ALA A 146 -12.89 11.45 -21.07
N ALA A 147 -12.24 10.55 -20.33
CA ALA A 147 -12.28 9.11 -20.62
C ALA A 147 -13.66 8.53 -20.31
N GLN A 148 -14.09 7.55 -21.10
CA GLN A 148 -15.38 6.90 -20.99
C GLN A 148 -15.23 5.38 -20.96
N PRO A 149 -16.12 4.63 -20.30
CA PRO A 149 -16.24 3.20 -20.54
C PRO A 149 -16.40 2.90 -22.04
N GLY A 150 -15.66 1.92 -22.53
CA GLY A 150 -15.59 1.57 -23.95
C GLY A 150 -14.44 2.25 -24.71
N ASP A 151 -13.80 3.28 -24.16
CA ASP A 151 -12.59 3.84 -24.77
C ASP A 151 -11.46 2.80 -24.73
N VAL A 152 -10.69 2.74 -25.81
CA VAL A 152 -9.47 1.94 -25.89
C VAL A 152 -8.28 2.79 -25.45
N ILE A 153 -7.51 2.32 -24.46
CA ILE A 153 -6.19 2.85 -24.16
C ILE A 153 -5.20 2.17 -25.10
N ALA A 154 -4.97 2.76 -26.26
CA ALA A 154 -4.12 2.15 -27.27
C ALA A 154 -2.62 2.20 -26.89
N ALA A 155 -2.20 3.26 -26.19
CA ALA A 155 -0.81 3.41 -25.76
C ALA A 155 -0.71 4.20 -24.46
N VAL A 156 0.39 3.96 -23.71
CA VAL A 156 0.89 4.74 -22.56
C VAL A 156 2.29 5.20 -22.94
N ASP A 157 2.54 6.51 -22.90
CA ASP A 157 3.81 7.13 -23.32
C ASP A 157 4.33 6.59 -24.67
N GLY A 158 3.42 6.43 -25.63
CA GLY A 158 3.70 5.92 -26.97
C GLY A 158 3.89 4.41 -27.07
N ARG A 159 3.94 3.67 -25.96
CA ARG A 159 4.07 2.20 -25.93
C ARG A 159 2.70 1.55 -26.01
N SER A 160 2.52 0.62 -26.95
CA SER A 160 1.24 -0.07 -27.19
C SER A 160 0.82 -0.93 -26.00
N THR A 161 -0.48 -0.87 -25.66
CA THR A 161 -1.06 -1.74 -24.64
C THR A 161 -1.29 -3.17 -25.12
N ALA A 162 -1.29 -3.39 -26.43
CA ALA A 162 -1.39 -4.73 -27.01
C ALA A 162 -0.10 -5.57 -26.82
N ASP A 163 1.03 -4.90 -26.64
CA ASP A 163 2.35 -5.54 -26.56
C ASP A 163 2.75 -5.97 -25.12
N VAL A 164 1.86 -5.76 -24.16
CA VAL A 164 2.14 -6.07 -22.73
C VAL A 164 1.05 -6.95 -22.13
N PRO A 165 1.37 -7.78 -21.12
CA PRO A 165 0.42 -8.69 -20.50
C PRO A 165 -0.72 -7.94 -19.76
N ASN A 166 -0.43 -6.78 -19.21
CA ASN A 166 -1.41 -5.89 -18.57
C ASN A 166 -0.92 -4.43 -18.58
N ILE A 167 -1.83 -3.48 -18.38
CA ILE A 167 -1.51 -2.05 -18.40
C ILE A 167 -0.54 -1.66 -17.26
N GLY A 168 -0.54 -2.37 -16.15
CA GLY A 168 0.35 -2.12 -15.02
C GLY A 168 1.83 -2.19 -15.40
N ALA A 169 2.19 -3.02 -16.39
CA ALA A 169 3.56 -3.08 -16.91
C ALA A 169 4.02 -1.76 -17.55
N LEU A 170 3.09 -0.94 -18.05
CA LEU A 170 3.37 0.39 -18.61
C LEU A 170 3.25 1.51 -17.56
N LEU A 171 2.68 1.21 -16.41
CA LEU A 171 2.46 2.17 -15.32
C LEU A 171 3.42 1.95 -14.13
N GLN A 172 4.40 1.06 -14.29
CA GLN A 172 5.39 0.81 -13.24
C GLN A 172 6.25 2.05 -13.00
N GLY A 173 6.32 2.51 -11.74
CA GLY A 173 7.04 3.71 -11.35
C GLY A 173 6.42 5.02 -11.86
N ALA A 174 5.18 4.99 -12.37
CA ALA A 174 4.48 6.14 -12.93
C ALA A 174 3.59 6.89 -11.92
N ALA A 175 3.50 6.41 -10.68
CA ALA A 175 2.71 7.07 -9.64
C ALA A 175 3.16 8.51 -9.43
N ASP A 176 2.19 9.42 -9.32
CA ASP A 176 2.39 10.86 -9.12
C ASP A 176 3.21 11.56 -10.22
N LYS A 177 3.42 10.90 -11.37
CA LYS A 177 4.07 11.47 -12.55
C LYS A 177 3.07 11.61 -13.69
N VAL A 178 3.30 12.61 -14.53
CA VAL A 178 2.47 12.78 -15.73
C VAL A 178 2.81 11.68 -16.74
N VAL A 179 1.80 10.96 -17.20
CA VAL A 179 1.89 10.04 -18.35
C VAL A 179 0.93 10.45 -19.46
N GLU A 180 1.30 10.19 -20.70
CA GLU A 180 0.43 10.40 -21.87
C GLU A 180 -0.36 9.13 -22.18
N LEU A 181 -1.69 9.22 -22.17
CA LEU A 181 -2.53 8.14 -22.68
C LEU A 181 -3.00 8.47 -24.09
N THR A 182 -2.88 7.51 -25.00
CA THR A 182 -3.56 7.56 -26.30
C THR A 182 -4.89 6.85 -26.18
N LEU A 183 -5.98 7.62 -26.17
CA LEU A 183 -7.36 7.12 -26.11
C LEU A 183 -7.98 7.04 -27.51
N VAL A 184 -8.72 5.97 -27.78
CA VAL A 184 -9.45 5.75 -29.03
C VAL A 184 -10.91 5.47 -28.73
N GLN A 185 -11.80 6.27 -29.33
CA GLN A 185 -13.24 6.11 -29.26
C GLN A 185 -13.80 6.07 -30.71
N GLY A 186 -14.21 4.91 -31.18
CA GLY A 186 -14.62 4.73 -32.57
C GLY A 186 -13.48 5.05 -33.54
N ARG A 187 -13.65 6.14 -34.33
CA ARG A 187 -12.61 6.64 -35.25
C ARG A 187 -11.75 7.76 -34.65
N GLN A 188 -12.16 8.29 -33.53
CA GLN A 188 -11.47 9.42 -32.93
C GLN A 188 -10.30 8.91 -32.05
N ARG A 189 -9.13 9.48 -32.29
CA ARG A 189 -7.92 9.24 -31.50
C ARG A 189 -7.47 10.55 -30.88
N ARG A 190 -7.18 10.53 -29.57
CA ARG A 190 -6.72 11.71 -28.84
C ARG A 190 -5.65 11.32 -27.84
N ARG A 191 -4.80 12.25 -27.49
CA ARG A 191 -3.81 12.12 -26.44
C ARG A 191 -4.23 12.95 -25.25
N VAL A 192 -4.08 12.42 -24.07
CA VAL A 192 -4.42 13.10 -22.82
C VAL A 192 -3.31 12.84 -21.80
N ALA A 193 -3.02 13.88 -21.00
CA ALA A 193 -2.10 13.75 -19.89
C ALA A 193 -2.89 13.35 -18.64
N VAL A 194 -2.40 12.36 -17.91
CA VAL A 194 -2.96 11.93 -16.62
C VAL A 194 -1.86 11.75 -15.59
N VAL A 195 -2.19 11.85 -14.32
CA VAL A 195 -1.30 11.55 -13.20
C VAL A 195 -1.84 10.31 -12.51
N PRO A 196 -1.25 9.12 -12.73
CA PRO A 196 -1.67 7.89 -12.07
C PRO A 196 -1.47 7.97 -10.56
N THR A 197 -2.34 7.31 -9.80
CA THR A 197 -2.26 7.26 -8.34
C THR A 197 -1.47 6.04 -7.85
N THR A 198 -0.99 6.11 -6.62
CA THR A 198 -0.29 5.00 -5.93
C THR A 198 -1.23 3.87 -5.53
N SER A 199 -2.55 4.14 -5.38
CA SER A 199 -3.51 3.14 -4.90
C SER A 199 -4.93 3.44 -5.38
N GLU A 200 -5.69 2.40 -5.70
CA GLU A 200 -7.15 2.45 -5.94
C GLU A 200 -7.97 2.13 -4.67
N ALA A 201 -7.32 1.76 -3.58
CA ALA A 201 -8.02 1.33 -2.37
C ALA A 201 -9.03 2.37 -1.84
N PRO A 202 -8.74 3.68 -1.81
CA PRO A 202 -9.72 4.67 -1.39
C PRO A 202 -10.97 4.70 -2.29
N MET A 203 -10.80 4.65 -3.60
CA MET A 203 -11.92 4.64 -4.55
C MET A 203 -12.80 3.40 -4.39
N ARG A 204 -12.18 2.22 -4.26
CA ARG A 204 -12.87 0.94 -4.07
C ARG A 204 -13.57 0.87 -2.72
N TYR A 205 -12.96 1.44 -1.68
CA TYR A 205 -13.57 1.56 -0.35
C TYR A 205 -14.86 2.38 -0.40
N HIS A 206 -14.82 3.58 -0.95
CA HIS A 206 -16.01 4.43 -1.05
C HIS A 206 -17.12 3.80 -1.90
N GLU A 207 -16.78 3.15 -3.00
CA GLU A 207 -17.75 2.41 -3.81
C GLU A 207 -18.39 1.27 -3.03
N TRP A 208 -17.59 0.51 -2.28
CA TRP A 208 -18.09 -0.58 -1.45
C TRP A 208 -19.04 -0.06 -0.37
N VAL A 209 -18.68 1.01 0.35
CA VAL A 209 -19.55 1.64 1.37
C VAL A 209 -20.85 2.09 0.73
N ALA A 210 -20.79 2.83 -0.38
CA ALA A 210 -21.98 3.28 -1.09
C ALA A 210 -22.89 2.11 -1.51
N GLY A 211 -22.29 1.02 -1.96
CA GLY A 211 -23.03 -0.22 -2.29
C GLY A 211 -23.70 -0.84 -1.05
N ARG A 212 -23.06 -0.80 0.12
CA ARG A 212 -23.67 -1.29 1.38
C ARG A 212 -24.82 -0.39 1.83
N VAL A 213 -24.64 0.91 1.74
CA VAL A 213 -25.72 1.88 2.02
C VAL A 213 -26.95 1.61 1.15
N ALA A 214 -26.75 1.54 -0.18
CA ALA A 214 -27.84 1.26 -1.12
C ALA A 214 -28.53 -0.07 -0.82
N HIS A 215 -27.76 -1.14 -0.64
CA HIS A 215 -28.29 -2.46 -0.33
C HIS A 215 -29.13 -2.48 0.96
N THR A 216 -28.63 -1.86 2.04
CA THR A 216 -29.34 -1.79 3.32
C THR A 216 -30.64 -1.01 3.19
N ARG A 217 -30.57 0.13 2.50
CA ARG A 217 -31.75 0.98 2.25
C ARG A 217 -32.83 0.24 1.46
N ASP A 218 -32.44 -0.42 0.38
CA ASP A 218 -33.37 -1.18 -0.47
C ASP A 218 -34.03 -2.34 0.31
N ARG A 219 -33.22 -3.11 1.03
CA ARG A 219 -33.71 -4.29 1.78
C ARG A 219 -34.58 -3.93 2.97
N SER A 220 -34.38 -2.78 3.55
CA SER A 220 -35.18 -2.30 4.71
C SER A 220 -36.35 -1.42 4.32
N GLY A 221 -36.52 -1.07 3.05
CA GLY A 221 -37.49 -0.06 2.61
C GLY A 221 -37.20 1.31 3.21
N GLY A 222 -35.92 1.66 3.34
CA GLY A 222 -35.45 2.94 3.89
C GLY A 222 -35.52 3.07 5.41
N ARG A 223 -35.80 1.98 6.14
CA ARG A 223 -35.98 2.04 7.62
C ARG A 223 -34.69 1.84 8.41
N VAL A 224 -33.62 1.37 7.77
CA VAL A 224 -32.32 1.11 8.39
C VAL A 224 -31.24 1.85 7.61
N GLY A 225 -30.43 2.65 8.32
CA GLY A 225 -29.20 3.23 7.79
C GLY A 225 -28.03 2.26 7.89
N TYR A 226 -26.98 2.52 7.12
CA TYR A 226 -25.70 1.79 7.18
C TYR A 226 -24.57 2.78 7.33
N VAL A 227 -23.74 2.57 8.34
CA VAL A 227 -22.52 3.34 8.58
C VAL A 227 -21.35 2.39 8.68
N HIS A 228 -20.25 2.67 7.96
CA HIS A 228 -19.01 1.97 8.09
C HIS A 228 -17.93 2.89 8.65
N VAL A 229 -17.31 2.47 9.75
CA VAL A 229 -16.21 3.20 10.40
C VAL A 229 -14.89 2.49 10.03
N PRO A 230 -14.03 3.11 9.20
CA PRO A 230 -12.83 2.43 8.67
C PRO A 230 -11.74 2.18 9.70
N ASP A 231 -11.69 3.02 10.74
CA ASP A 231 -10.72 2.92 11.81
C ASP A 231 -11.25 3.60 13.09
N MET A 232 -10.53 3.47 14.20
CA MET A 232 -10.88 4.09 15.47
C MET A 232 -10.06 5.36 15.77
N VAL A 233 -9.59 6.04 14.72
CA VAL A 233 -8.84 7.29 14.81
C VAL A 233 -9.56 8.42 14.06
N ALA A 234 -8.88 9.52 13.77
CA ALA A 234 -9.47 10.74 13.21
C ALA A 234 -10.27 10.50 11.92
N ARG A 235 -9.82 9.60 11.04
CA ARG A 235 -10.53 9.30 9.79
C ARG A 235 -11.85 8.60 10.07
N GLY A 236 -11.84 7.55 10.91
CA GLY A 236 -13.06 6.82 11.27
C GLY A 236 -14.06 7.70 11.99
N TRP A 237 -13.58 8.61 12.84
CA TRP A 237 -14.42 9.60 13.50
C TRP A 237 -15.10 10.55 12.50
N ALA A 238 -14.36 11.08 11.55
CA ALA A 238 -14.89 11.95 10.50
C ALA A 238 -15.94 11.24 9.62
N GLU A 239 -15.65 10.00 9.20
CA GLU A 239 -16.56 9.18 8.40
C GLU A 239 -17.83 8.83 9.18
N PHE A 240 -17.71 8.50 10.46
CA PHE A 240 -18.87 8.24 11.31
C PHE A 240 -19.84 9.42 11.32
N HIS A 241 -19.35 10.63 11.61
CA HIS A 241 -20.20 11.83 11.62
C HIS A 241 -20.80 12.13 10.25
N ARG A 242 -19.99 12.06 9.19
CA ARG A 242 -20.46 12.30 7.83
C ARG A 242 -21.57 11.33 7.41
N LEU A 243 -21.48 10.07 7.80
CA LEU A 243 -22.42 9.03 7.37
C LEU A 243 -23.67 8.97 8.27
N ILE A 244 -23.56 9.24 9.57
CA ILE A 244 -24.71 9.19 10.47
C ILE A 244 -25.69 10.34 10.19
N ASP A 245 -25.19 11.50 9.79
CA ASP A 245 -26.03 12.64 9.42
C ASP A 245 -26.71 12.45 8.05
N ALA A 246 -26.21 11.52 7.23
CA ALA A 246 -26.74 11.21 5.91
C ALA A 246 -27.63 9.95 5.89
N ALA A 247 -27.67 9.17 6.97
CA ALA A 247 -28.41 7.92 7.08
C ALA A 247 -29.85 8.13 7.52
#